data_b04aecfef5090bf81183e6ed51612e58
#
_entry.id   b04aecfef5090bf81183e6ed51612e58
#
_cell.length_a   1.000
_cell.length_b   1.000
_cell.length_c   1.000
_cell.angle_alpha   90.00
_cell.angle_beta   90.00
_cell.angle_gamma   90.00
#
_symmetry.space_group_name_H-M   'P 1'
#
loop_
_entity.id
_entity.type
_entity.pdbx_description
1 polymer ?
#
loop_
_entity_poly.entity_id
_entity_poly.type
_entity_poly.pdbx_seq_one_letter_code
_entity_poly.pdbx_strand_id
1 'polypeptide(L)'
;ELGRALLKAFLFALTQQETLPAAILFYNAGAAVTCEGSASLEDLQALQSQGVEILTCGTCLNYYGLTEKLRVGEVTNMYVIAEKQLQADCIIRP
;
A
#
# COMPACT_ATOMS: atom_id res chain seq x y z
N GLU A 1 16.27 -7.16 5.84
CA GLU A 1 16.92 -6.10 5.11
C GLU A 1 16.46 -4.74 5.54
N LEU A 2 17.34 -3.78 5.26
CA LEU A 2 17.09 -2.41 5.70
C LEU A 2 15.86 -1.82 5.04
N GLY A 3 15.69 -2.01 3.72
CA GLY A 3 14.56 -1.43 3.02
C GLY A 3 13.22 -1.92 3.55
N ARG A 4 13.13 -3.20 3.84
CA ARG A 4 11.89 -3.77 4.35
C ARG A 4 11.61 -3.26 5.77
N ALA A 5 12.64 -3.15 6.59
CA ALA A 5 12.49 -2.65 7.94
C ALA A 5 12.05 -1.19 7.95
N LEU A 6 12.63 -0.39 7.06
CA LEU A 6 12.25 1.02 6.97
C LEU A 6 10.82 1.19 6.49
N LEU A 7 10.38 0.37 5.54
CA LEU A 7 9.00 0.46 5.07
C LEU A 7 8.02 0.11 6.18
N LYS A 8 8.33 -0.95 6.94
CA LYS A 8 7.47 -1.33 8.06
C LYS A 8 7.37 -0.19 9.07
N ALA A 9 8.51 0.42 9.39
CA ALA A 9 8.54 1.53 10.34
C ALA A 9 7.77 2.73 9.81
N PHE A 10 7.87 3.02 8.51
CA PHE A 10 7.17 4.13 7.90
C PHE A 10 5.65 3.93 7.98
N LEU A 11 5.17 2.73 7.66
CA LEU A 11 3.74 2.45 7.71
C LEU A 11 3.21 2.54 9.13
N PHE A 12 3.97 2.04 10.10
CA PHE A 12 3.55 2.19 11.49
C PHE A 12 3.50 3.65 11.88
N ALA A 13 4.50 4.45 11.47
CA ALA A 13 4.52 5.87 11.78
C ALA A 13 3.30 6.58 11.22
N LEU A 14 2.82 6.15 10.04
CA LEU A 14 1.61 6.76 9.47
C LEU A 14 0.41 6.56 10.39
N THR A 15 0.30 5.42 11.07
CA THR A 15 -0.85 5.16 11.94
C THR A 15 -0.87 6.11 13.14
N GLN A 16 0.25 6.77 13.43
CA GLN A 16 0.38 7.65 14.58
C GLN A 16 0.27 9.13 14.22
N GLN A 17 0.04 9.45 12.95
CA GLN A 17 -0.05 10.85 12.52
C GLN A 17 -1.47 11.34 12.61
N GLU A 18 -1.62 12.65 12.84
CA GLU A 18 -2.95 13.28 12.83
C GLU A 18 -3.49 13.41 11.41
N THR A 19 -2.59 13.69 10.46
CA THR A 19 -2.97 13.81 9.07
C THR A 19 -2.58 12.54 8.35
N LEU A 20 -3.57 11.87 7.75
CA LEU A 20 -3.35 10.61 7.06
C LEU A 20 -3.38 10.84 5.54
N PRO A 21 -2.67 10.01 4.78
CA PRO A 21 -2.75 10.11 3.32
C PRO A 21 -4.15 9.71 2.84
N ALA A 22 -4.54 10.22 1.68
CA ALA A 22 -5.81 9.84 1.08
C ALA A 22 -5.75 8.40 0.59
N ALA A 23 -4.61 7.99 0.04
CA ALA A 23 -4.45 6.66 -0.53
C ALA A 23 -3.00 6.22 -0.43
N ILE A 24 -2.80 4.91 -0.38
CA ILE A 24 -1.48 4.30 -0.47
C ILE A 24 -1.52 3.33 -1.63
N LEU A 25 -0.56 3.47 -2.55
CA LEU A 25 -0.50 2.68 -3.77
C LEU A 25 0.70 1.74 -3.70
N PHE A 26 0.46 0.45 -3.95
CA PHE A 26 1.49 -0.57 -3.91
C PHE A 26 1.69 -1.16 -5.30
N TYR A 27 2.92 -1.12 -5.80
CA TYR A 27 3.24 -1.73 -7.08
C TYR A 27 4.71 -2.19 -7.07
N ASN A 28 5.13 -2.87 -8.13
CA ASN A 28 6.41 -3.57 -8.17
C ASN A 28 6.49 -4.56 -7.02
N ALA A 29 7.65 -4.72 -6.40
CA ALA A 29 7.82 -5.64 -5.28
C ALA A 29 6.99 -5.22 -4.07
N GLY A 30 6.57 -3.94 -3.99
CA GLY A 30 5.72 -3.47 -2.92
C GLY A 30 4.37 -4.14 -2.86
N ALA A 31 3.94 -4.80 -3.96
CA ALA A 31 2.67 -5.50 -3.96
C ALA A 31 2.59 -6.56 -2.87
N ALA A 32 3.73 -7.12 -2.43
CA ALA A 32 3.73 -8.14 -1.40
C ALA A 32 3.34 -7.60 -0.03
N VAL A 33 3.44 -6.28 0.17
CA VAL A 33 3.20 -5.68 1.49
C VAL A 33 1.74 -5.79 1.90
N THR A 34 0.82 -5.87 0.94
CA THR A 34 -0.61 -6.00 1.23
C THR A 34 -1.07 -7.45 1.25
N CYS A 35 -0.16 -8.40 1.12
CA CYS A 35 -0.50 -9.80 0.93
C CYS A 35 -0.17 -10.64 2.15
N GLU A 36 -0.64 -11.87 2.12
CA GLU A 36 -0.42 -12.84 3.18
C GLU A 36 1.07 -12.95 3.51
N GLY A 37 1.39 -12.95 4.80
CA GLY A 37 2.77 -13.02 5.27
C GLY A 37 3.43 -11.68 5.52
N SER A 38 2.77 -10.58 5.15
CA SER A 38 3.33 -9.25 5.36
C SER A 38 3.30 -8.88 6.85
N ALA A 39 4.38 -8.28 7.33
CA ALA A 39 4.46 -7.82 8.70
C ALA A 39 3.69 -6.51 8.92
N SER A 40 3.17 -5.90 7.85
CA SER A 40 2.49 -4.61 7.92
C SER A 40 0.97 -4.70 7.80
N LEU A 41 0.40 -5.92 7.79
CA LEU A 41 -1.04 -6.05 7.57
C LEU A 41 -1.87 -5.34 8.64
N GLU A 42 -1.48 -5.44 9.90
CA GLU A 42 -2.24 -4.78 10.96
C GLU A 42 -2.22 -3.27 10.82
N ASP A 43 -1.04 -2.71 10.49
CA ASP A 43 -0.92 -1.27 10.30
C ASP A 43 -1.77 -0.80 9.13
N LEU A 44 -1.76 -1.57 8.03
CA LEU A 44 -2.55 -1.21 6.87
C LEU A 44 -4.04 -1.33 7.14
N GLN A 45 -4.46 -2.33 7.89
CA GLN A 45 -5.86 -2.47 8.26
C GLN A 45 -6.30 -1.32 9.14
N ALA A 46 -5.44 -0.87 10.06
CA ALA A 46 -5.76 0.28 10.90
C ALA A 46 -5.93 1.55 10.05
N LEU A 47 -5.05 1.75 9.09
CA LEU A 47 -5.15 2.91 8.21
C LEU A 47 -6.43 2.84 7.36
N GLN A 48 -6.75 1.66 6.84
CA GLN A 48 -7.95 1.49 6.03
C GLN A 48 -9.20 1.79 6.84
N SER A 49 -9.23 1.38 8.10
CA SER A 49 -10.39 1.63 8.96
C SER A 49 -10.57 3.10 9.24
N GLN A 50 -9.56 3.91 9.04
CA GLN A 50 -9.64 5.36 9.22
C GLN A 50 -9.87 6.10 7.91
N GLY A 51 -10.17 5.39 6.85
CA GLY A 51 -10.53 6.01 5.59
C GLY A 51 -9.42 6.10 4.56
N VAL A 52 -8.24 5.58 4.86
CA VAL A 52 -7.15 5.55 3.88
C VAL A 52 -7.43 4.47 2.86
N GLU A 53 -7.36 4.82 1.59
CA GLU A 53 -7.59 3.87 0.50
C GLU A 53 -6.30 3.08 0.25
N ILE A 54 -6.40 1.75 0.28
CA ILE A 54 -5.24 0.87 0.07
C ILE A 54 -5.44 0.14 -1.26
N LEU A 55 -4.55 0.39 -2.21
CA LEU A 55 -4.67 -0.16 -3.56
C LEU A 55 -3.38 -0.84 -3.98
N THR A 56 -3.51 -2.02 -4.59
CA THR A 56 -2.36 -2.78 -5.07
C THR A 56 -2.53 -3.08 -6.55
N CYS A 57 -1.47 -2.89 -7.33
CA CYS A 57 -1.50 -3.11 -8.77
C CYS A 57 -1.73 -4.58 -9.09
N GLY A 58 -2.78 -4.86 -9.89
CA GLY A 58 -3.12 -6.24 -10.24
C GLY A 58 -2.07 -6.91 -11.10
N THR A 59 -1.45 -6.17 -12.01
CA THR A 59 -0.38 -6.71 -12.85
C THR A 59 0.78 -7.19 -12.00
N CYS A 60 1.14 -6.41 -10.96
CA CYS A 60 2.24 -6.77 -10.08
C CYS A 60 1.88 -7.99 -9.23
N LEU A 61 0.64 -8.04 -8.74
CA LEU A 61 0.18 -9.21 -7.99
C LEU A 61 0.29 -10.47 -8.85
N ASN A 62 -0.14 -10.37 -10.11
CA ASN A 62 -0.10 -11.50 -11.01
C ASN A 62 1.33 -11.93 -11.30
N TYR A 63 2.21 -10.95 -11.53
CA TYR A 63 3.61 -11.25 -11.84
C TYR A 63 4.29 -12.04 -10.72
N TYR A 64 4.01 -11.67 -9.47
CA TYR A 64 4.63 -12.31 -8.33
C TYR A 64 3.83 -13.50 -7.79
N GLY A 65 2.74 -13.89 -8.47
CA GLY A 65 1.94 -15.02 -8.03
C GLY A 65 1.16 -14.75 -6.76
N LEU A 66 0.76 -13.51 -6.52
CA LEU A 66 0.13 -13.09 -5.27
C LEU A 66 -1.34 -12.74 -5.43
N THR A 67 -1.93 -12.97 -6.61
CA THR A 67 -3.28 -12.53 -6.88
C THR A 67 -4.29 -13.00 -5.84
N GLU A 68 -4.15 -14.23 -5.35
CA GLU A 68 -5.08 -14.78 -4.38
C GLU A 68 -4.62 -14.59 -2.94
N LYS A 69 -3.53 -13.87 -2.75
CA LYS A 69 -2.94 -13.68 -1.43
C LYS A 69 -3.18 -12.28 -0.86
N LEU A 70 -3.90 -11.43 -1.58
CA LEU A 70 -4.20 -10.09 -1.10
C LEU A 70 -5.04 -10.17 0.17
N ARG A 71 -4.64 -9.45 1.22
CA ARG A 71 -5.30 -9.51 2.52
C ARG A 71 -5.84 -8.18 3.00
N VAL A 72 -5.41 -7.07 2.40
CA VAL A 72 -5.91 -5.75 2.79
C VAL A 72 -6.01 -4.88 1.56
N GLY A 73 -7.06 -4.05 1.49
CA GLY A 73 -7.28 -3.16 0.37
C GLY A 73 -7.83 -3.87 -0.84
N GLU A 74 -7.71 -3.23 -1.98
CA GLU A 74 -8.30 -3.72 -3.23
C GLU A 74 -7.29 -3.72 -4.34
N VAL A 75 -7.58 -4.50 -5.39
CA VAL A 75 -6.77 -4.55 -6.59
C VAL A 75 -7.08 -3.33 -7.46
N THR A 76 -6.05 -2.75 -8.05
CA THR A 76 -6.22 -1.64 -8.97
C THR A 76 -5.36 -1.87 -10.22
N ASN A 77 -5.37 -0.90 -11.11
CA ASN A 77 -4.60 -0.98 -12.34
C ASN A 77 -3.79 0.31 -12.52
N MET A 78 -2.91 0.29 -13.51
CA MET A 78 -1.99 1.42 -13.69
C MET A 78 -2.73 2.70 -14.10
N TYR A 79 -3.87 2.59 -14.77
CA TYR A 79 -4.66 3.77 -15.12
C TYR A 79 -5.10 4.51 -13.84
N VAL A 80 -5.64 3.75 -12.87
CA VAL A 80 -6.10 4.35 -11.61
C VAL A 80 -4.92 4.88 -10.81
N ILE A 81 -3.80 4.15 -10.80
CA ILE A 81 -2.61 4.60 -10.08
C ILE A 81 -2.13 5.94 -10.65
N ALA A 82 -2.05 6.04 -11.97
CA ALA A 82 -1.63 7.28 -12.60
C ALA A 82 -2.61 8.41 -12.30
N GLU A 83 -3.90 8.12 -12.35
CA GLU A 83 -4.92 9.12 -12.10
C GLU A 83 -4.80 9.68 -10.68
N LYS A 84 -4.63 8.80 -9.70
CA LYS A 84 -4.51 9.23 -8.32
C LYS A 84 -3.25 10.03 -8.09
N GLN A 85 -2.16 9.67 -8.75
CA GLN A 85 -0.92 10.43 -8.61
C GLN A 85 -1.05 11.82 -9.22
N LEU A 86 -1.74 11.94 -10.34
CA LEU A 86 -1.93 13.23 -10.98
C LEU A 86 -2.86 14.14 -10.19
N GLN A 87 -3.80 13.58 -9.46
CA GLN A 87 -4.76 14.35 -8.68
C GLN A 87 -4.27 14.67 -7.27
N ALA A 88 -3.18 14.05 -6.83
CA ALA A 88 -2.69 14.24 -5.47
C ALA A 88 -2.03 15.61 -5.32
N ASP A 89 -2.27 16.25 -4.17
CA ASP A 89 -1.59 17.51 -3.85
C ASP A 89 -0.13 17.26 -3.50
N CYS A 90 0.17 16.11 -2.92
CA CYS A 90 1.52 15.77 -2.49
C CYS A 90 1.70 14.28 -2.61
N ILE A 91 2.87 13.85 -3.11
CA ILE A 91 3.20 12.44 -3.27
C ILE A 91 4.47 12.15 -2.48
N ILE A 92 4.43 11.09 -1.65
CA ILE A 92 5.57 10.66 -0.85
C ILE A 92 5.94 9.25 -1.29
N ARG A 93 7.22 9.03 -1.60
CA ARG A 93 7.73 7.74 -2.03
C ARG A 93 8.91 7.36 -1.14
N PRO A 94 8.65 6.60 -0.09
CA PRO A 94 9.72 6.19 0.80
C PRO A 94 10.69 5.20 0.18
#